data_90dd57a6066d8866f47b1dfa176a3ae6
#
_entry.id   90dd57a6066d8866f47b1dfa176a3ae6
#
_cell.length_a   1.000
_cell.length_b   1.000
_cell.length_c   1.000
_cell.angle_alpha   90.00
_cell.angle_beta   90.00
_cell.angle_gamma   90.00
#
_symmetry.space_group_name_H-M   'P 1'
#
loop_
_entity.id
_entity.type
_entity.pdbx_description
1 polymer ?
#
loop_
_entity_poly.entity_id
_entity_poly.type
_entity_poly.pdbx_seq_one_letter_code
_entity_poly.pdbx_strand_id
1 'polypeptide(L)'
;MTRTMSDSGVLRRLTTQDLPAIVGWFQDPDTSRFLGGPDWPAAMLANAQRAVGTDFRGARQTAADHFLALADGVPVGYVDCGTFDRCAVYGGQGNDGPIILETIAAITGAIAFTIDPARRRQGLATRMIRALIDHPDLSTVELFEAGVEPENHASGRTLEAAGFQLRSPGPDYDQMLYYELWASGRRAT
;
A
#
# COMPACT_ATOMS: atom_id res chain seq x y z
N MET A 1 -31.40 15.24 -10.02
CA MET A 1 -30.77 15.75 -8.80
C MET A 1 -29.48 14.98 -8.58
N THR A 2 -28.37 15.53 -9.06
CA THR A 2 -27.03 14.90 -8.96
C THR A 2 -26.52 15.18 -7.56
N ARG A 3 -26.54 14.17 -6.72
CA ARG A 3 -26.00 14.25 -5.35
C ARG A 3 -24.47 14.30 -5.48
N THR A 4 -23.90 15.46 -5.30
CA THR A 4 -22.43 15.66 -5.17
C THR A 4 -22.00 14.88 -3.95
N MET A 5 -21.33 13.72 -4.15
CA MET A 5 -20.68 12.99 -3.08
C MET A 5 -19.57 13.88 -2.53
N SER A 6 -19.56 14.08 -1.23
CA SER A 6 -18.43 14.66 -0.48
C SER A 6 -17.16 13.88 -0.87
N ASP A 7 -16.12 14.58 -1.33
CA ASP A 7 -14.93 14.05 -2.00
C ASP A 7 -13.90 13.39 -1.05
N SER A 8 -14.27 13.16 0.20
CA SER A 8 -13.45 12.48 1.18
C SER A 8 -13.97 11.06 1.39
N GLY A 9 -13.41 10.12 0.63
CA GLY A 9 -13.49 8.70 1.00
C GLY A 9 -12.97 8.56 2.43
N VAL A 10 -13.86 8.25 3.37
CA VAL A 10 -13.48 8.12 4.77
C VAL A 10 -12.68 6.84 4.92
N LEU A 11 -11.37 6.97 5.22
CA LEU A 11 -10.58 5.85 5.71
C LEU A 11 -10.85 5.67 7.19
N ARG A 12 -11.05 4.43 7.58
CA ARG A 12 -11.20 4.00 8.97
C ARG A 12 -10.19 2.89 9.25
N ARG A 13 -9.58 2.88 10.43
CA ARG A 13 -8.71 1.77 10.84
C ARG A 13 -9.45 0.44 10.77
N LEU A 14 -8.78 -0.55 10.18
CA LEU A 14 -9.24 -1.94 10.15
C LEU A 14 -9.15 -2.54 11.56
N THR A 15 -10.16 -3.29 11.94
CA THR A 15 -10.17 -4.10 13.16
C THR A 15 -10.47 -5.57 12.84
N THR A 16 -10.25 -6.47 13.79
CA THR A 16 -10.59 -7.89 13.62
C THR A 16 -12.08 -8.12 13.36
N GLN A 17 -12.95 -7.22 13.82
CA GLN A 17 -14.39 -7.29 13.61
C GLN A 17 -14.80 -7.03 12.15
N ASP A 18 -13.92 -6.39 11.37
CA ASP A 18 -14.16 -6.07 9.96
C ASP A 18 -13.79 -7.22 9.02
N LEU A 19 -12.95 -8.14 9.46
CA LEU A 19 -12.42 -9.23 8.63
C LEU A 19 -13.52 -10.04 7.91
N PRO A 20 -14.64 -10.42 8.55
CA PRO A 20 -15.70 -11.15 7.86
C PRO A 20 -16.30 -10.40 6.66
N ALA A 21 -16.30 -9.07 6.69
CA ALA A 21 -16.87 -8.25 5.61
C ALA A 21 -15.95 -8.17 4.37
N ILE A 22 -14.64 -8.39 4.53
CA ILE A 22 -13.65 -8.23 3.46
C ILE A 22 -13.00 -9.54 2.99
N VAL A 23 -13.07 -10.61 3.78
CA VAL A 23 -12.43 -11.89 3.46
C VAL A 23 -12.83 -12.44 2.09
N GLY A 24 -14.07 -12.21 1.67
CA GLY A 24 -14.58 -12.60 0.37
C GLY A 24 -13.86 -11.92 -0.81
N TRP A 25 -13.30 -10.73 -0.61
CA TRP A 25 -12.53 -10.04 -1.66
C TRP A 25 -11.22 -10.76 -2.00
N PHE A 26 -10.66 -11.48 -1.02
CA PHE A 26 -9.41 -12.26 -1.15
C PHE A 26 -9.63 -13.68 -1.70
N GLN A 27 -10.89 -14.06 -1.95
CA GLN A 27 -11.25 -15.25 -2.73
C GLN A 27 -11.32 -14.96 -4.24
N ASP A 28 -11.40 -13.69 -4.62
CA ASP A 28 -11.32 -13.27 -6.03
C ASP A 28 -9.95 -13.69 -6.61
N PRO A 29 -9.91 -14.31 -7.80
CA PRO A 29 -8.68 -14.86 -8.36
C PRO A 29 -7.56 -13.83 -8.52
N ASP A 30 -7.88 -12.60 -8.96
CA ASP A 30 -6.87 -11.55 -9.15
C ASP A 30 -6.35 -11.05 -7.80
N THR A 31 -7.23 -10.79 -6.82
CA THR A 31 -6.83 -10.38 -5.48
C THR A 31 -5.98 -11.46 -4.82
N SER A 32 -6.41 -12.72 -4.90
CA SER A 32 -5.69 -13.86 -4.32
C SER A 32 -4.31 -14.05 -4.95
N ARG A 33 -4.19 -13.83 -6.26
CA ARG A 33 -2.93 -13.93 -6.99
C ARG A 33 -1.92 -12.87 -6.55
N PHE A 34 -2.33 -11.61 -6.47
CA PHE A 34 -1.41 -10.47 -6.30
C PHE A 34 -1.19 -10.04 -4.85
N LEU A 35 -2.11 -10.35 -3.94
CA LEU A 35 -1.96 -10.02 -2.51
C LEU A 35 -1.89 -11.26 -1.64
N GLY A 36 -2.66 -12.28 -1.96
CA GLY A 36 -2.79 -13.50 -1.19
C GLY A 36 -4.23 -13.90 -0.95
N GLY A 37 -4.42 -15.13 -0.47
CA GLY A 37 -5.73 -15.74 -0.26
C GLY A 37 -6.51 -15.17 0.93
N PRO A 38 -7.66 -15.80 1.28
CA PRO A 38 -8.60 -15.28 2.28
C PRO A 38 -8.01 -15.11 3.68
N ASP A 39 -6.92 -15.81 4.02
CA ASP A 39 -6.25 -15.66 5.32
C ASP A 39 -5.31 -14.45 5.39
N TRP A 40 -4.98 -13.85 4.23
CA TRP A 40 -4.00 -12.77 4.13
C TRP A 40 -4.35 -11.54 5.00
N PRO A 41 -5.56 -10.95 4.97
CA PRO A 41 -5.85 -9.75 5.75
C PRO A 41 -5.78 -9.99 7.26
N ALA A 42 -6.20 -11.18 7.72
CA ALA A 42 -6.08 -11.55 9.13
C ALA A 42 -4.62 -11.71 9.56
N ALA A 43 -3.80 -12.35 8.72
CA ALA A 43 -2.37 -12.53 8.96
C ALA A 43 -1.63 -11.19 9.01
N MET A 44 -1.93 -10.28 8.07
CA MET A 44 -1.34 -8.94 8.05
C MET A 44 -1.68 -8.15 9.31
N LEU A 45 -2.95 -8.12 9.70
CA LEU A 45 -3.39 -7.43 10.91
C LEU A 45 -2.75 -8.03 12.18
N ALA A 46 -2.67 -9.37 12.27
CA ALA A 46 -2.05 -10.04 13.41
C ALA A 46 -0.53 -9.80 13.48
N ASN A 47 0.13 -9.65 12.35
CA ASN A 47 1.59 -9.41 12.28
C ASN A 47 1.97 -7.94 12.40
N ALA A 48 1.05 -7.00 12.25
CA ALA A 48 1.31 -5.57 12.24
C ALA A 48 2.19 -5.12 13.42
N GLN A 49 1.81 -5.47 14.65
CA GLN A 49 2.57 -5.10 15.85
C GLN A 49 3.92 -5.83 15.97
N ARG A 50 4.02 -7.07 15.46
CA ARG A 50 5.26 -7.86 15.52
C ARG A 50 6.31 -7.35 14.54
N ALA A 51 5.88 -6.80 13.42
CA ALA A 51 6.76 -6.25 12.39
C ALA A 51 7.43 -4.94 12.85
N VAL A 52 6.76 -4.15 13.70
CA VAL A 52 7.31 -2.90 14.22
C VAL A 52 8.58 -3.17 15.05
N GLY A 53 9.63 -2.44 14.72
CA GLY A 53 10.95 -2.57 15.33
C GLY A 53 11.84 -3.63 14.71
N THR A 54 11.37 -4.38 13.69
CA THR A 54 12.17 -5.35 12.94
C THR A 54 12.82 -4.72 11.71
N ASP A 55 13.96 -5.24 11.31
CA ASP A 55 14.62 -4.86 10.06
C ASP A 55 14.11 -5.74 8.92
N PHE A 56 13.74 -5.10 7.82
CA PHE A 56 13.33 -5.76 6.60
C PHE A 56 14.09 -5.15 5.41
N ARG A 57 14.91 -5.97 4.76
CA ARG A 57 15.64 -5.58 3.53
C ARG A 57 16.40 -4.25 3.65
N GLY A 58 17.06 -4.00 4.79
CA GLY A 58 17.90 -2.82 5.01
C GLY A 58 17.17 -1.58 5.52
N ALA A 59 15.89 -1.66 5.78
CA ALA A 59 15.10 -0.62 6.43
C ALA A 59 14.40 -1.17 7.68
N ARG A 60 14.24 -0.33 8.71
CA ARG A 60 13.58 -0.69 9.96
C ARG A 60 12.11 -0.29 9.91
N GLN A 61 11.21 -1.24 10.12
CA GLN A 61 9.79 -0.93 10.18
C GLN A 61 9.44 -0.20 11.48
N THR A 62 8.82 0.97 11.36
CA THR A 62 8.47 1.85 12.49
C THR A 62 6.97 1.87 12.81
N ALA A 63 6.12 1.57 11.80
CA ALA A 63 4.68 1.42 11.97
C ALA A 63 4.09 0.44 10.95
N ALA A 64 2.87 -0.04 11.22
CA ALA A 64 2.07 -0.84 10.30
C ALA A 64 0.60 -0.49 10.49
N ASP A 65 0.03 0.20 9.54
CA ASP A 65 -1.31 0.75 9.58
C ASP A 65 -2.20 0.08 8.53
N HIS A 66 -3.42 -0.28 8.92
CA HIS A 66 -4.39 -0.94 8.05
C HIS A 66 -5.70 -0.16 8.07
N PHE A 67 -6.25 0.11 6.89
CA PHE A 67 -7.47 0.91 6.75
C PHE A 67 -8.49 0.24 5.84
N LEU A 68 -9.77 0.56 6.12
CA LEU A 68 -10.89 0.34 5.23
C LEU A 68 -11.33 1.66 4.60
N ALA A 69 -11.50 1.66 3.29
CA ALA A 69 -12.22 2.72 2.60
C ALA A 69 -13.71 2.45 2.67
N LEU A 70 -14.47 3.46 3.05
CA LEU A 70 -15.92 3.40 3.17
C LEU A 70 -16.60 4.27 2.11
N ALA A 71 -17.63 3.75 1.48
CA ALA A 71 -18.57 4.51 0.66
C ALA A 71 -19.97 4.35 1.25
N ASP A 72 -20.60 5.46 1.65
CA ASP A 72 -21.90 5.47 2.33
C ASP A 72 -21.93 4.54 3.57
N GLY A 73 -20.82 4.50 4.31
CA GLY A 73 -20.65 3.68 5.52
C GLY A 73 -20.37 2.18 5.26
N VAL A 74 -20.31 1.75 4.00
CA VAL A 74 -20.04 0.36 3.60
C VAL A 74 -18.59 0.21 3.18
N PRO A 75 -17.86 -0.83 3.65
CA PRO A 75 -16.52 -1.14 3.18
C PRO A 75 -16.50 -1.38 1.66
N VAL A 76 -15.57 -0.70 0.97
CA VAL A 76 -15.40 -0.81 -0.50
C VAL A 76 -13.96 -1.06 -0.91
N GLY A 77 -13.00 -0.91 0.00
CA GLY A 77 -11.59 -1.12 -0.26
C GLY A 77 -10.80 -1.32 1.02
N TYR A 78 -9.68 -1.99 0.88
CA TYR A 78 -8.67 -2.19 1.90
C TYR A 78 -7.35 -1.60 1.42
N VAL A 79 -6.63 -0.96 2.32
CA VAL A 79 -5.26 -0.49 2.09
C VAL A 79 -4.47 -0.58 3.36
N ASP A 80 -3.22 -1.01 3.26
CA ASP A 80 -2.24 -0.92 4.34
C ASP A 80 -1.06 -0.04 3.98
N CYS A 81 -0.32 0.36 5.00
CA CYS A 81 0.91 1.10 4.90
C CYS A 81 1.89 0.62 5.97
N GLY A 82 2.93 -0.08 5.55
CA GLY A 82 4.10 -0.33 6.39
C GLY A 82 5.02 0.87 6.35
N THR A 83 5.28 1.53 7.50
CA THR A 83 6.18 2.68 7.56
C THR A 83 7.58 2.23 7.96
N PHE A 84 8.60 2.72 7.25
CA PHE A 84 10.00 2.41 7.42
C PHE A 84 10.83 3.68 7.67
N ASP A 85 11.95 3.55 8.40
CA ASP A 85 12.85 4.66 8.73
C ASP A 85 13.59 5.24 7.50
N ARG A 86 13.60 4.51 6.39
CA ARG A 86 14.24 4.88 5.11
C ARG A 86 13.66 4.10 3.94
N CYS A 87 13.93 4.54 2.71
CA CYS A 87 13.77 3.69 1.53
C CYS A 87 15.09 2.96 1.27
N ALA A 88 15.04 1.63 1.15
CA ALA A 88 16.18 0.79 0.78
C ALA A 88 15.86 0.05 -0.52
N VAL A 89 16.61 0.35 -1.57
CA VAL A 89 16.47 -0.35 -2.85
C VAL A 89 17.15 -1.70 -2.75
N TYR A 90 16.35 -2.75 -2.68
CA TYR A 90 16.82 -4.12 -2.49
C TYR A 90 17.36 -4.72 -3.79
N GLY A 91 18.57 -5.25 -3.77
CA GLY A 91 19.25 -5.86 -4.89
C GLY A 91 19.47 -7.37 -4.78
N GLY A 92 18.89 -7.99 -3.73
CA GLY A 92 18.97 -9.43 -3.53
C GLY A 92 19.50 -9.84 -2.16
N GLN A 93 19.70 -11.15 -1.98
CA GLN A 93 20.22 -11.75 -0.76
C GLN A 93 21.65 -12.25 -0.99
N GLY A 94 22.60 -11.71 -0.24
CA GLY A 94 23.98 -12.20 -0.18
C GLY A 94 24.22 -13.16 0.98
N ASN A 95 25.46 -13.65 1.09
CA ASN A 95 25.88 -14.53 2.18
C ASN A 95 25.82 -13.85 3.56
N ASP A 96 26.09 -12.53 3.58
CA ASP A 96 26.16 -11.72 4.80
C ASP A 96 24.89 -10.89 5.07
N GLY A 97 23.81 -11.13 4.33
CA GLY A 97 22.54 -10.43 4.50
C GLY A 97 22.01 -9.78 3.22
N PRO A 98 21.04 -8.87 3.32
CA PRO A 98 20.44 -8.20 2.17
C PRO A 98 21.44 -7.30 1.44
N ILE A 99 21.45 -7.37 0.12
CA ILE A 99 22.22 -6.45 -0.75
C ILE A 99 21.35 -5.22 -0.96
N ILE A 100 21.83 -4.06 -0.52
CA ILE A 100 21.17 -2.78 -0.71
C ILE A 100 21.90 -2.00 -1.79
N LEU A 101 21.21 -1.70 -2.88
CA LEU A 101 21.77 -0.97 -4.03
C LEU A 101 21.80 0.53 -3.77
N GLU A 102 20.78 1.04 -3.09
CA GLU A 102 20.63 2.46 -2.77
C GLU A 102 19.87 2.62 -1.45
N THR A 103 20.18 3.66 -0.71
CA THR A 103 19.43 4.07 0.49
C THR A 103 19.05 5.54 0.36
N ILE A 104 17.75 5.84 0.49
CA ILE A 104 17.22 7.19 0.50
C ILE A 104 16.80 7.50 1.93
N ALA A 105 17.35 8.58 2.50
CA ALA A 105 17.05 9.02 3.88
C ALA A 105 15.69 9.73 3.92
N ALA A 106 14.61 8.97 3.72
CA ALA A 106 13.24 9.45 3.75
C ALA A 106 12.36 8.43 4.48
N ILE A 107 11.52 8.88 5.40
CA ILE A 107 10.51 8.02 6.04
C ILE A 107 9.58 7.51 4.92
N THR A 108 9.59 6.18 4.73
CA THR A 108 8.96 5.55 3.58
C THR A 108 7.74 4.74 3.99
N GLY A 109 6.62 4.94 3.27
CA GLY A 109 5.39 4.15 3.41
C GLY A 109 5.25 3.17 2.25
N ALA A 110 5.42 1.87 2.51
CA ALA A 110 5.13 0.81 1.54
C ALA A 110 3.66 0.43 1.61
N ILE A 111 2.95 0.51 0.49
CA ILE A 111 1.50 0.31 0.45
C ILE A 111 1.09 -0.93 -0.33
N ALA A 112 0.04 -1.63 0.17
CA ALA A 112 -0.68 -2.64 -0.57
C ALA A 112 -2.19 -2.37 -0.47
N PHE A 113 -2.95 -2.67 -1.52
CA PHE A 113 -4.37 -2.32 -1.58
C PHE A 113 -5.21 -3.24 -2.46
N THR A 114 -6.49 -3.33 -2.14
CA THR A 114 -7.51 -3.92 -3.02
C THR A 114 -8.85 -3.20 -2.88
N ILE A 115 -9.70 -3.35 -3.90
CA ILE A 115 -11.08 -2.88 -3.91
C ILE A 115 -12.00 -4.10 -3.98
N ASP A 116 -13.16 -4.02 -3.32
CA ASP A 116 -14.24 -4.98 -3.49
C ASP A 116 -14.39 -5.33 -4.98
N PRO A 117 -14.20 -6.60 -5.39
CA PRO A 117 -14.27 -7.01 -6.79
C PRO A 117 -15.55 -6.54 -7.51
N ALA A 118 -16.68 -6.50 -6.79
CA ALA A 118 -17.96 -6.03 -7.33
C ALA A 118 -18.00 -4.51 -7.60
N ARG A 119 -17.03 -3.75 -7.05
CA ARG A 119 -16.99 -2.28 -7.15
C ARG A 119 -15.76 -1.75 -7.88
N ARG A 120 -15.04 -2.58 -8.59
CA ARG A 120 -13.88 -2.18 -9.41
C ARG A 120 -14.29 -1.24 -10.54
N ARG A 121 -13.32 -0.53 -11.13
CA ARG A 121 -13.50 0.41 -12.28
C ARG A 121 -14.40 1.62 -12.01
N GLN A 122 -14.56 2.02 -10.76
CA GLN A 122 -15.32 3.19 -10.33
C GLN A 122 -14.42 4.33 -9.77
N GLY A 123 -13.11 4.24 -9.98
CA GLY A 123 -12.12 5.20 -9.43
C GLY A 123 -11.93 5.13 -7.92
N LEU A 124 -12.50 4.10 -7.25
CA LEU A 124 -12.43 3.96 -5.79
C LEU A 124 -10.99 3.78 -5.29
N ALA A 125 -10.17 2.97 -5.97
CA ALA A 125 -8.79 2.74 -5.58
C ALA A 125 -7.95 4.03 -5.61
N THR A 126 -8.04 4.83 -6.68
CA THR A 126 -7.35 6.11 -6.78
C THR A 126 -7.75 7.07 -5.67
N ARG A 127 -9.06 7.17 -5.35
CA ARG A 127 -9.54 8.00 -4.24
C ARG A 127 -9.06 7.49 -2.89
N MET A 128 -9.07 6.19 -2.66
CA MET A 128 -8.59 5.54 -1.44
C MET A 128 -7.10 5.82 -1.22
N ILE A 129 -6.26 5.67 -2.25
CA ILE A 129 -4.82 5.93 -2.18
C ILE A 129 -4.54 7.41 -1.88
N ARG A 130 -5.26 8.34 -2.54
CA ARG A 130 -5.12 9.78 -2.24
C ARG A 130 -5.52 10.09 -0.80
N ALA A 131 -6.62 9.51 -0.30
CA ALA A 131 -7.03 9.67 1.08
C ALA A 131 -6.00 9.09 2.06
N LEU A 132 -5.29 8.01 1.69
CA LEU A 132 -4.20 7.44 2.49
C LEU A 132 -3.01 8.40 2.57
N ILE A 133 -2.57 8.97 1.43
CA ILE A 133 -1.45 9.91 1.36
C ILE A 133 -1.71 11.14 2.25
N ASP A 134 -2.94 11.60 2.30
CA ASP A 134 -3.37 12.76 3.11
C ASP A 134 -3.79 12.38 4.54
N HIS A 135 -3.68 11.09 4.92
CA HIS A 135 -4.14 10.62 6.23
C HIS A 135 -3.26 11.18 7.37
N PRO A 136 -3.84 11.74 8.45
CA PRO A 136 -3.08 12.34 9.56
C PRO A 136 -2.06 11.40 10.20
N ASP A 137 -2.40 10.11 10.35
CA ASP A 137 -1.53 9.10 10.95
C ASP A 137 -0.26 8.85 10.11
N LEU A 138 -0.28 9.18 8.81
CA LEU A 138 0.85 9.05 7.89
C LEU A 138 1.54 10.39 7.60
N SER A 139 1.29 11.41 8.41
CA SER A 139 1.82 12.76 8.20
C SER A 139 3.35 12.85 8.25
N THR A 140 4.05 11.88 8.78
CA THR A 140 5.51 11.80 8.80
C THR A 140 6.10 11.08 7.58
N VAL A 141 5.29 10.38 6.78
CA VAL A 141 5.76 9.68 5.58
C VAL A 141 6.13 10.69 4.50
N GLU A 142 7.36 10.60 4.01
CA GLU A 142 7.93 11.51 3.00
C GLU A 142 7.87 10.90 1.60
N LEU A 143 8.03 9.59 1.50
CA LEU A 143 8.00 8.83 0.26
C LEU A 143 7.02 7.66 0.39
N PHE A 144 6.02 7.59 -0.48
CA PHE A 144 5.18 6.40 -0.62
C PHE A 144 5.70 5.53 -1.75
N GLU A 145 5.71 4.21 -1.55
CA GLU A 145 6.08 3.25 -2.59
C GLU A 145 5.12 2.06 -2.65
N ALA A 146 5.04 1.45 -3.82
CA ALA A 146 4.30 0.22 -4.05
C ALA A 146 5.03 -0.66 -5.07
N GLY A 147 5.29 -1.92 -4.70
CA GLY A 147 5.74 -2.95 -5.63
C GLY A 147 4.56 -3.58 -6.35
N VAL A 148 4.64 -3.68 -7.67
CA VAL A 148 3.57 -4.20 -8.53
C VAL A 148 4.14 -5.24 -9.50
N GLU A 149 3.58 -6.44 -9.54
CA GLU A 149 3.95 -7.41 -10.58
C GLU A 149 3.68 -6.84 -11.98
N PRO A 150 4.58 -7.05 -12.97
CA PRO A 150 4.44 -6.46 -14.31
C PRO A 150 3.09 -6.74 -14.99
N GLU A 151 2.48 -7.89 -14.72
CA GLU A 151 1.18 -8.28 -15.26
C GLU A 151 0.00 -7.59 -14.56
N ASN A 152 0.21 -6.99 -13.39
CA ASN A 152 -0.84 -6.27 -12.65
C ASN A 152 -1.03 -4.85 -13.17
N HIS A 153 -1.35 -4.73 -14.44
CA HIS A 153 -1.57 -3.44 -15.10
C HIS A 153 -2.66 -2.58 -14.44
N ALA A 154 -3.61 -3.20 -13.73
CA ALA A 154 -4.67 -2.47 -13.05
C ALA A 154 -4.13 -1.67 -11.87
N SER A 155 -3.24 -2.26 -11.06
CA SER A 155 -2.58 -1.57 -9.95
C SER A 155 -1.64 -0.47 -10.45
N GLY A 156 -0.80 -0.74 -11.48
CA GLY A 156 0.08 0.26 -12.07
C GLY A 156 -0.69 1.51 -12.52
N ARG A 157 -1.73 1.35 -13.36
CA ARG A 157 -2.58 2.48 -13.80
C ARG A 157 -3.28 3.20 -12.64
N THR A 158 -3.63 2.50 -11.59
CA THR A 158 -4.25 3.11 -10.40
C THR A 158 -3.26 4.00 -9.66
N LEU A 159 -2.03 3.53 -9.48
CA LEU A 159 -0.93 4.29 -8.86
C LEU A 159 -0.58 5.52 -9.69
N GLU A 160 -0.42 5.38 -11.01
CA GLU A 160 -0.17 6.51 -11.92
C GLU A 160 -1.30 7.55 -11.83
N ALA A 161 -2.57 7.12 -11.83
CA ALA A 161 -3.71 8.01 -11.65
C ALA A 161 -3.76 8.67 -10.27
N ALA A 162 -3.14 8.06 -9.24
CA ALA A 162 -2.98 8.66 -7.91
C ALA A 162 -1.80 9.65 -7.84
N GLY A 163 -0.91 9.67 -8.85
CA GLY A 163 0.23 10.58 -8.96
C GLY A 163 1.59 9.92 -8.75
N PHE A 164 1.62 8.61 -8.57
CA PHE A 164 2.88 7.85 -8.48
C PHE A 164 3.59 7.81 -9.82
N GLN A 165 4.90 7.72 -9.77
CA GLN A 165 5.76 7.55 -10.92
C GLN A 165 6.52 6.24 -10.81
N LEU A 166 6.75 5.59 -11.95
CA LEU A 166 7.57 4.38 -12.00
C LEU A 166 9.03 4.76 -11.67
N ARG A 167 9.63 4.08 -10.68
CA ARG A 167 11.02 4.33 -10.24
C ARG A 167 12.04 4.00 -11.33
N SER A 168 11.84 2.88 -12.02
CA SER A 168 12.71 2.42 -13.09
C SER A 168 11.90 1.78 -14.23
N PRO A 169 12.41 1.78 -15.47
CA PRO A 169 11.67 1.24 -16.63
C PRO A 169 11.54 -0.29 -16.63
N GLY A 170 12.22 -0.99 -15.73
CA GLY A 170 12.18 -2.45 -15.64
C GLY A 170 11.99 -2.94 -14.22
N PRO A 171 11.61 -4.23 -14.07
CA PRO A 171 11.42 -4.84 -12.75
C PRO A 171 12.77 -4.93 -12.01
N ASP A 172 12.65 -4.91 -10.67
CA ASP A 172 13.77 -5.07 -9.76
C ASP A 172 14.20 -6.55 -9.58
N TYR A 173 15.02 -6.81 -8.56
CA TYR A 173 15.46 -8.16 -8.21
C TYR A 173 14.29 -9.12 -7.92
N ASP A 174 13.23 -8.64 -7.29
CA ASP A 174 12.04 -9.44 -6.96
C ASP A 174 11.03 -9.54 -8.13
N GLN A 175 11.42 -9.09 -9.32
CA GLN A 175 10.57 -9.02 -10.51
C GLN A 175 9.37 -8.08 -10.34
N MET A 176 9.51 -7.05 -9.49
CA MET A 176 8.48 -6.05 -9.22
C MET A 176 8.79 -4.73 -9.89
N LEU A 177 7.78 -4.07 -10.41
CA LEU A 177 7.81 -2.66 -10.81
C LEU A 177 7.51 -1.80 -9.58
N TYR A 178 8.45 -0.95 -9.16
CA TYR A 178 8.23 -0.04 -8.04
C TYR A 178 7.73 1.32 -8.52
N TYR A 179 6.58 1.71 -7.99
CA TYR A 179 5.99 3.04 -8.14
C TYR A 179 6.24 3.85 -6.89
N GLU A 180 6.56 5.13 -7.04
CA GLU A 180 6.87 6.02 -5.93
C GLU A 180 6.16 7.37 -6.03
N LEU A 181 5.83 7.95 -4.88
CA LEU A 181 5.26 9.30 -4.77
C LEU A 181 5.87 10.02 -3.59
N TRP A 182 6.54 11.14 -3.86
CA TRP A 182 6.96 12.05 -2.81
C TRP A 182 5.79 12.87 -2.29
N ALA A 183 5.55 12.82 -0.98
CA ALA A 183 4.52 13.63 -0.35
C ALA A 183 4.85 15.12 -0.51
N SER A 184 3.88 15.91 -0.95
CA SER A 184 4.06 17.33 -1.28
C SER A 184 4.63 18.10 -0.08
N GLY A 185 5.73 18.84 -0.31
CA GLY A 185 6.40 19.66 0.72
C GLY A 185 7.31 18.89 1.69
N ARG A 186 7.51 17.57 1.49
CA ARG A 186 8.28 16.72 2.42
C ARG A 186 9.58 16.15 1.80
N ARG A 187 10.05 16.64 0.66
CA ARG A 187 11.36 16.25 0.15
C ARG A 187 12.43 16.65 1.16
N ALA A 188 13.23 15.70 1.64
CA ALA A 188 14.48 15.99 2.34
C ALA A 188 15.37 16.84 1.40
N THR A 189 15.77 18.01 1.86
CA THR A 189 16.75 18.90 1.18
C THR A 189 18.15 18.35 1.37
#